data_9b61c8c5d16b454a0f0e4b196d987b56
#
_entry.id   9b61c8c5d16b454a0f0e4b196d987b56
#
_cell.length_a   1.000
_cell.length_b   1.000
_cell.length_c   1.000
_cell.angle_alpha   90.00
_cell.angle_beta   90.00
_cell.angle_gamma   90.00
#
_symmetry.space_group_name_H-M   'P 1'
#
loop_
_entity.id
_entity.type
_entity.pdbx_description
1 polymer ?
#
loop_
_entity_poly.entity_id
_entity_poly.type
_entity_poly.pdbx_seq_one_letter_code
_entity_poly.pdbx_strand_id
1 'polypeptide(L)'
;SRDNFNLRVNTSAGPVDFDFTANYTREKVKNRPALGDSQSNVGKNLMTLAGTYDQAWLKHYEDADGNYSNWNGNDQYNKNPYWDLYKNSNTSDKDVFRFTGKAIWNIDKHLKLQGTIGTDINSMNFEDFIAKTTPGTPAGKLTDQIFNNCTLNAEILALYNNSWGDFDVNATAGGNIFKVNNKTTTNVGLNQQMNGIQNIMNYL
;
A
#
# COMPACT_ATOMS: atom_id res chain seq x y z
N SER A 1 9.01 -7.65 4.35
CA SER A 1 9.08 -8.74 3.34
C SER A 1 8.13 -8.45 2.20
N ARG A 2 8.41 -9.04 1.06
CA ARG A 2 7.55 -9.01 -0.11
C ARG A 2 7.62 -10.36 -0.81
N ASP A 3 6.45 -10.97 -1.01
CA ASP A 3 6.30 -12.26 -1.66
C ASP A 3 5.44 -12.07 -2.91
N ASN A 4 5.85 -12.67 -4.05
CA ASN A 4 5.13 -12.57 -5.30
C ASN A 4 4.90 -13.98 -5.86
N PHE A 5 3.68 -14.24 -6.28
CA PHE A 5 3.28 -15.42 -7.01
C PHE A 5 2.69 -15.02 -8.36
N ASN A 6 3.16 -15.63 -9.45
CA ASN A 6 2.70 -15.36 -10.80
C ASN A 6 2.32 -16.68 -11.47
N LEU A 7 1.15 -16.71 -12.09
CA LEU A 7 0.66 -17.82 -12.89
C LEU A 7 0.21 -17.30 -14.26
N ARG A 8 0.61 -17.95 -15.32
CA ARG A 8 0.10 -17.72 -16.66
C ARG A 8 -0.26 -19.04 -17.32
N VAL A 9 -1.41 -19.10 -17.93
CA VAL A 9 -1.92 -20.26 -18.65
C VAL A 9 -2.41 -19.81 -20.03
N ASN A 10 -1.85 -20.42 -21.08
CA ASN A 10 -2.30 -20.25 -22.45
C ASN A 10 -2.80 -21.61 -22.95
N THR A 11 -3.98 -21.62 -23.55
CA THR A 11 -4.58 -22.84 -24.09
C THR A 11 -5.49 -22.49 -25.24
N SER A 12 -5.75 -23.47 -26.13
CA SER A 12 -6.68 -23.34 -27.22
C SER A 12 -7.69 -24.48 -27.18
N ALA A 13 -8.96 -24.18 -27.45
CA ALA A 13 -10.03 -25.16 -27.56
C ALA A 13 -10.81 -24.91 -28.86
N GLY A 14 -10.53 -25.68 -29.87
CA GLY A 14 -11.07 -25.48 -31.21
C GLY A 14 -10.70 -24.11 -31.79
N PRO A 15 -11.66 -23.26 -32.18
CA PRO A 15 -11.37 -21.94 -32.74
C PRO A 15 -11.14 -20.85 -31.67
N VAL A 16 -11.08 -21.21 -30.39
CA VAL A 16 -10.95 -20.24 -29.28
C VAL A 16 -9.61 -20.37 -28.59
N ASP A 17 -8.89 -19.25 -28.49
CA ASP A 17 -7.63 -19.13 -27.76
C ASP A 17 -7.90 -18.42 -26.45
N PHE A 18 -7.34 -18.95 -25.35
CA PHE A 18 -7.43 -18.38 -24.01
C PHE A 18 -6.05 -18.03 -23.46
N ASP A 19 -5.96 -16.87 -22.81
CA ASP A 19 -4.78 -16.43 -22.06
C ASP A 19 -5.24 -15.94 -20.69
N PHE A 20 -4.78 -16.59 -19.64
CA PHE A 20 -5.07 -16.23 -18.25
C PHE A 20 -3.79 -15.89 -17.52
N THR A 21 -3.80 -14.76 -16.81
CA THR A 21 -2.71 -14.33 -15.95
C THR A 21 -3.26 -14.02 -14.57
N ALA A 22 -2.63 -14.57 -13.55
CA ALA A 22 -2.92 -14.25 -12.15
C ALA A 22 -1.62 -13.88 -11.42
N ASN A 23 -1.64 -12.76 -10.72
CA ASN A 23 -0.51 -12.30 -9.91
C ASN A 23 -1.01 -12.02 -8.50
N TYR A 24 -0.32 -12.57 -7.52
CA TYR A 24 -0.55 -12.25 -6.11
C TYR A 24 0.73 -11.70 -5.52
N THR A 25 0.60 -10.58 -4.83
CA THR A 25 1.70 -9.94 -4.10
C THR A 25 1.27 -9.69 -2.67
N ARG A 26 2.07 -10.16 -1.73
CA ARG A 26 1.96 -9.82 -0.32
C ARG A 26 3.16 -9.00 0.10
N GLU A 27 2.93 -7.86 0.74
CA GLU A 27 3.97 -6.98 1.25
C GLU A 27 3.70 -6.63 2.72
N LYS A 28 4.71 -6.86 3.56
CA LYS A 28 4.70 -6.47 4.97
C LYS A 28 5.84 -5.50 5.24
N VAL A 29 5.50 -4.32 5.72
CA VAL A 29 6.45 -3.28 6.09
C VAL A 29 6.23 -2.91 7.56
N LYS A 30 7.32 -2.79 8.30
CA LYS A 30 7.33 -2.29 9.67
C LYS A 30 8.31 -1.13 9.79
N ASN A 31 7.91 -0.10 10.49
CA ASN A 31 8.71 1.10 10.78
C ASN A 31 9.27 1.72 9.49
N ARG A 32 8.38 2.02 8.54
CA ARG A 32 8.75 2.81 7.36
C ARG A 32 9.29 4.17 7.82
N PRO A 33 10.52 4.55 7.40
CA PRO A 33 11.12 5.82 7.83
C PRO A 33 10.26 7.01 7.41
N ALA A 34 10.09 7.95 8.33
CA ALA A 34 9.54 9.26 7.99
C ALA A 34 10.58 10.06 7.18
N LEU A 35 10.10 10.85 6.22
CA LEU A 35 10.95 11.59 5.26
C LEU A 35 10.73 13.11 5.37
N GLY A 36 11.66 13.87 4.77
CA GLY A 36 11.58 15.33 4.71
C GLY A 36 11.58 15.98 6.09
N ASP A 37 10.74 16.98 6.26
CA ASP A 37 10.62 17.75 7.50
C ASP A 37 9.77 17.09 8.60
N SER A 38 9.41 15.83 8.44
CA SER A 38 8.67 15.10 9.48
C SER A 38 9.44 15.14 10.81
N GLN A 39 8.72 15.43 11.88
CA GLN A 39 9.27 15.45 13.24
C GLN A 39 9.79 14.09 13.71
N SER A 40 9.29 13.00 13.10
CA SER A 40 9.74 11.62 13.34
C SER A 40 10.80 11.14 12.34
N ASN A 41 11.38 12.05 11.54
CA ASN A 41 12.49 11.71 10.65
C ASN A 41 13.78 11.58 11.45
N VAL A 42 14.18 10.33 11.72
CA VAL A 42 15.39 9.99 12.48
C VAL A 42 16.64 10.60 11.86
N GLY A 43 16.78 10.57 10.53
CA GLY A 43 17.92 11.16 9.82
C GLY A 43 18.02 12.67 10.03
N LYS A 44 16.88 13.39 9.87
CA LYS A 44 16.82 14.83 10.17
C LYS A 44 17.21 15.13 11.60
N ASN A 45 16.62 14.41 12.56
CA ASN A 45 16.86 14.64 13.98
C ASN A 45 18.34 14.39 14.37
N LEU A 46 18.99 13.42 13.72
CA LEU A 46 20.44 13.20 13.90
C LEU A 46 21.28 14.30 13.26
N MET A 47 20.91 14.79 12.08
CA MET A 47 21.67 15.85 11.37
C MET A 47 21.56 17.22 12.05
N THR A 48 20.48 17.46 12.80
CA THR A 48 20.26 18.72 13.53
C THR A 48 20.87 18.73 14.93
N LEU A 49 21.47 17.61 15.36
CA LEU A 49 22.22 17.57 16.61
C LEU A 49 23.46 18.46 16.55
N ALA A 50 23.71 19.21 17.61
CA ALA A 50 24.96 19.93 17.75
C ALA A 50 26.12 18.92 17.79
N GLY A 51 27.23 19.19 17.07
CA GLY A 51 28.40 18.29 17.00
C GLY A 51 29.11 18.01 18.34
N THR A 52 28.70 18.72 19.39
CA THR A 52 29.18 18.51 20.77
C THR A 52 28.39 17.44 21.54
N TYR A 53 27.25 16.95 20.98
CA TYR A 53 26.47 15.92 21.64
C TYR A 53 27.03 14.54 21.41
N ASP A 54 27.22 13.81 22.48
CA ASP A 54 27.56 12.38 22.44
C ASP A 54 26.28 11.58 22.12
N GLN A 55 26.32 10.74 21.08
CA GLN A 55 25.22 9.84 20.74
C GLN A 55 24.84 8.89 21.90
N ALA A 56 25.77 8.61 22.83
CA ALA A 56 25.44 7.80 23.99
C ALA A 56 24.36 8.43 24.86
N TRP A 57 24.27 9.76 24.91
CA TRP A 57 23.20 10.46 25.65
C TRP A 57 21.83 10.24 25.05
N LEU A 58 21.73 10.06 23.76
CA LEU A 58 20.45 9.79 23.08
C LEU A 58 19.84 8.44 23.46
N LYS A 59 20.64 7.50 23.98
CA LYS A 59 20.16 6.20 24.48
C LYS A 59 19.28 6.36 25.73
N HIS A 60 19.39 7.48 26.45
CA HIS A 60 18.47 7.86 27.53
C HIS A 60 17.21 8.52 26.96
N TYR A 61 16.51 7.78 26.10
CA TYR A 61 15.30 8.25 25.42
C TYR A 61 14.03 8.16 26.27
N GLU A 62 14.13 7.50 27.43
CA GLU A 62 13.05 7.38 28.43
C GLU A 62 13.56 7.61 29.84
N ASP A 63 12.70 8.12 30.71
CA ASP A 63 12.96 8.28 32.13
C ASP A 63 12.61 6.98 32.92
N ALA A 64 12.75 7.02 34.25
CA ALA A 64 12.49 5.87 35.11
C ALA A 64 11.00 5.42 35.08
N ASP A 65 10.10 6.31 34.71
CA ASP A 65 8.66 6.06 34.60
C ASP A 65 8.24 5.63 33.18
N GLY A 66 9.21 5.53 32.26
CA GLY A 66 8.97 5.15 30.86
C GLY A 66 8.43 6.29 29.99
N ASN A 67 8.56 7.55 30.44
CA ASN A 67 8.16 8.71 29.65
C ASN A 67 9.30 9.17 28.74
N TYR A 68 8.94 9.95 27.72
CA TYR A 68 9.89 10.55 26.80
C TYR A 68 10.97 11.37 27.52
N SER A 69 12.23 11.14 27.15
CA SER A 69 13.38 11.89 27.63
C SER A 69 14.29 12.32 26.48
N ASN A 70 14.77 13.55 26.56
CA ASN A 70 15.71 14.10 25.60
C ASN A 70 16.56 15.20 26.24
N TRP A 71 17.72 15.48 25.64
CA TRP A 71 18.66 16.53 26.09
C TRP A 71 18.08 17.95 26.01
N ASN A 72 17.13 18.20 25.07
CA ASN A 72 16.49 19.49 24.82
C ASN A 72 15.08 19.60 25.42
N GLY A 73 14.74 18.71 26.34
CA GLY A 73 13.41 18.64 26.91
C GLY A 73 12.38 18.06 25.95
N ASN A 74 11.18 18.64 25.89
CA ASN A 74 10.07 18.15 25.10
C ASN A 74 9.93 18.86 23.73
N ASP A 75 11.04 19.21 23.09
CA ASP A 75 11.01 19.82 21.76
C ASP A 75 10.46 18.83 20.73
N GLN A 76 9.33 19.20 20.12
CA GLN A 76 8.67 18.38 19.09
C GLN A 76 9.42 18.38 17.77
N TYR A 77 10.25 19.38 17.48
CA TYR A 77 10.94 19.54 16.19
C TYR A 77 12.28 18.78 16.13
N ASN A 78 12.88 18.53 17.30
CA ASN A 78 14.14 17.79 17.43
C ASN A 78 13.98 16.66 18.45
N LYS A 79 13.11 15.70 18.12
CA LYS A 79 12.84 14.56 19.00
C LYS A 79 14.05 13.64 19.11
N ASN A 80 14.13 12.93 20.24
CA ASN A 80 15.09 11.87 20.40
C ASN A 80 14.85 10.76 19.37
N PRO A 81 15.79 10.47 18.44
CA PRO A 81 15.59 9.48 17.40
C PRO A 81 15.40 8.05 17.93
N TYR A 82 15.96 7.70 19.07
CA TYR A 82 15.76 6.40 19.70
C TYR A 82 14.33 6.20 20.19
N TRP A 83 13.64 7.28 20.63
CA TRP A 83 12.23 7.21 20.98
C TRP A 83 11.37 6.82 19.77
N ASP A 84 11.57 7.49 18.64
CA ASP A 84 10.85 7.18 17.42
C ASP A 84 11.15 5.76 16.89
N LEU A 85 12.36 5.23 17.13
CA LEU A 85 12.74 3.87 16.71
C LEU A 85 12.16 2.77 17.59
N TYR A 86 12.03 3.01 18.91
CA TYR A 86 11.72 1.96 19.88
C TYR A 86 10.33 2.07 20.50
N LYS A 87 9.75 3.26 20.57
CA LYS A 87 8.45 3.48 21.23
C LYS A 87 7.33 3.74 20.23
N ASN A 88 7.62 4.43 19.13
CA ASN A 88 6.67 4.63 18.04
C ASN A 88 6.79 3.49 17.02
N SER A 89 5.69 3.19 16.34
CA SER A 89 5.72 2.16 15.29
C SER A 89 4.69 2.45 14.21
N ASN A 90 5.02 2.09 12.97
CA ASN A 90 4.04 1.97 11.92
C ASN A 90 4.18 0.62 11.23
N THR A 91 3.06 0.03 10.87
CA THR A 91 3.01 -1.22 10.13
C THR A 91 2.10 -1.09 8.92
N SER A 92 2.43 -1.79 7.87
CA SER A 92 1.62 -1.85 6.65
C SER A 92 1.65 -3.27 6.11
N ASP A 93 0.50 -3.94 6.12
CA ASP A 93 0.28 -5.24 5.51
C ASP A 93 -0.59 -5.04 4.27
N LYS A 94 -0.05 -5.39 3.09
CA LYS A 94 -0.68 -5.18 1.81
C LYS A 94 -0.76 -6.47 1.02
N ASP A 95 -1.97 -6.79 0.55
CA ASP A 95 -2.25 -7.89 -0.36
C ASP A 95 -2.79 -7.32 -1.68
N VAL A 96 -2.17 -7.71 -2.79
CA VAL A 96 -2.59 -7.31 -4.13
C VAL A 96 -2.83 -8.55 -4.97
N PHE A 97 -4.03 -8.69 -5.48
CA PHE A 97 -4.40 -9.72 -6.44
C PHE A 97 -4.76 -9.06 -7.77
N ARG A 98 -4.12 -9.50 -8.85
CA ARG A 98 -4.41 -9.09 -10.21
C ARG A 98 -4.74 -10.31 -11.04
N PHE A 99 -5.82 -10.23 -11.74
CA PHE A 99 -6.25 -11.26 -12.68
C PHE A 99 -6.54 -10.63 -14.04
N THR A 100 -6.09 -11.27 -15.10
CA THR A 100 -6.46 -10.93 -16.47
C THR A 100 -6.82 -12.21 -17.23
N GLY A 101 -8.01 -12.22 -17.81
CA GLY A 101 -8.46 -13.26 -18.71
C GLY A 101 -8.76 -12.68 -20.09
N LYS A 102 -8.26 -13.33 -21.12
CA LYS A 102 -8.48 -12.98 -22.51
C LYS A 102 -8.93 -14.23 -23.26
N ALA A 103 -10.00 -14.07 -24.07
CA ALA A 103 -10.46 -15.09 -24.99
C ALA A 103 -10.53 -14.49 -26.39
N ILE A 104 -10.00 -15.18 -27.38
CA ILE A 104 -10.07 -14.81 -28.79
C ILE A 104 -10.78 -15.96 -29.53
N TRP A 105 -11.95 -15.65 -30.04
CA TRP A 105 -12.69 -16.55 -30.89
C TRP A 105 -12.43 -16.23 -32.37
N ASN A 106 -11.74 -17.11 -33.08
CA ASN A 106 -11.51 -17.04 -34.51
C ASN A 106 -12.73 -17.59 -35.21
N ILE A 107 -13.73 -16.72 -35.57
CA ILE A 107 -15.00 -17.11 -36.17
C ILE A 107 -14.74 -17.62 -37.58
N ASP A 108 -13.97 -16.86 -38.34
CA ASP A 108 -13.48 -17.26 -39.66
C ASP A 108 -12.13 -16.57 -39.97
N LYS A 109 -11.64 -16.69 -41.22
CA LYS A 109 -10.37 -16.08 -41.64
C LYS A 109 -10.35 -14.55 -41.62
N HIS A 110 -11.52 -13.91 -41.56
CA HIS A 110 -11.68 -12.46 -41.64
C HIS A 110 -12.15 -11.84 -40.33
N LEU A 111 -12.90 -12.59 -39.51
CA LEU A 111 -13.57 -12.08 -38.32
C LEU A 111 -13.10 -12.79 -37.04
N LYS A 112 -12.66 -12.00 -36.07
CA LYS A 112 -12.34 -12.44 -34.72
C LYS A 112 -13.15 -11.65 -33.71
N LEU A 113 -13.57 -12.32 -32.63
CA LEU A 113 -14.16 -11.71 -31.47
C LEU A 113 -13.21 -11.88 -30.30
N GLN A 114 -12.85 -10.78 -29.65
CA GLN A 114 -11.97 -10.78 -28.47
C GLN A 114 -12.73 -10.28 -27.26
N GLY A 115 -12.71 -11.04 -26.17
CA GLY A 115 -13.14 -10.62 -24.85
C GLY A 115 -11.96 -10.53 -23.91
N THR A 116 -11.87 -9.47 -23.13
CA THR A 116 -10.85 -9.31 -22.09
C THR A 116 -11.52 -8.88 -20.80
N ILE A 117 -11.16 -9.52 -19.71
CA ILE A 117 -11.57 -9.12 -18.36
C ILE A 117 -10.33 -9.00 -17.48
N GLY A 118 -10.22 -7.89 -16.76
CA GLY A 118 -9.14 -7.64 -15.81
C GLY A 118 -9.71 -7.15 -14.48
N THR A 119 -9.13 -7.60 -13.39
CA THR A 119 -9.44 -7.10 -12.06
C THR A 119 -8.18 -6.92 -11.23
N ASP A 120 -8.13 -5.80 -10.51
CA ASP A 120 -7.12 -5.51 -9.48
C ASP A 120 -7.82 -5.38 -8.14
N ILE A 121 -7.49 -6.25 -7.20
CA ILE A 121 -7.97 -6.19 -5.82
C ILE A 121 -6.78 -5.87 -4.94
N ASN A 122 -6.87 -4.77 -4.21
CA ASN A 122 -5.83 -4.30 -3.30
C ASN A 122 -6.44 -4.09 -1.91
N SER A 123 -5.95 -4.85 -0.93
CA SER A 123 -6.30 -4.69 0.48
C SER A 123 -5.04 -4.29 1.24
N MET A 124 -5.11 -3.24 2.05
CA MET A 124 -4.00 -2.78 2.87
C MET A 124 -4.52 -2.41 4.26
N ASN A 125 -3.89 -3.01 5.27
CA ASN A 125 -4.04 -2.61 6.66
C ASN A 125 -2.83 -1.77 7.04
N PHE A 126 -3.07 -0.56 7.51
CA PHE A 126 -2.05 0.36 7.99
C PHE A 126 -2.34 0.73 9.43
N GLU A 127 -1.36 0.56 10.30
CA GLU A 127 -1.41 0.98 11.70
C GLU A 127 -0.25 1.95 11.97
N ASP A 128 -0.55 3.06 12.64
CA ASP A 128 0.42 4.05 13.10
C ASP A 128 0.19 4.32 14.59
N PHE A 129 1.18 3.92 15.39
CA PHE A 129 1.16 4.05 16.84
C PHE A 129 2.17 5.09 17.29
N ILE A 130 1.68 6.09 18.03
CA ILE A 130 2.48 7.11 18.70
C ILE A 130 2.31 6.91 20.21
N ALA A 131 3.42 6.61 20.86
CA ALA A 131 3.45 6.36 22.30
C ALA A 131 3.09 7.62 23.10
N LYS A 132 2.51 7.41 24.28
CA LYS A 132 2.25 8.46 25.26
C LYS A 132 3.53 9.21 25.60
N THR A 133 3.43 10.47 25.95
CA THR A 133 4.52 11.42 26.23
C THR A 133 5.39 11.82 25.03
N THR A 134 5.08 11.31 23.81
CA THR A 134 5.77 11.78 22.60
C THR A 134 5.54 13.28 22.38
N PRO A 135 6.58 14.11 22.24
CA PRO A 135 6.44 15.54 21.96
C PRO A 135 5.60 15.78 20.70
N GLY A 136 4.65 16.72 20.78
CA GLY A 136 3.66 16.97 19.75
C GLY A 136 2.41 16.09 19.82
N THR A 137 2.47 14.96 20.51
CA THR A 137 1.33 14.06 20.74
C THR A 137 1.42 13.42 22.14
N PRO A 138 1.43 14.24 23.21
CA PRO A 138 1.74 13.72 24.56
C PRO A 138 0.71 12.77 25.14
N ALA A 139 -0.51 12.79 24.62
CA ALA A 139 -1.57 11.88 25.03
C ALA A 139 -1.49 10.49 24.34
N GLY A 140 -0.54 10.31 23.39
CA GLY A 140 -0.47 9.12 22.54
C GLY A 140 -1.58 9.08 21.49
N LYS A 141 -1.36 8.32 20.43
CA LYS A 141 -2.31 8.17 19.32
C LYS A 141 -2.16 6.80 18.67
N LEU A 142 -3.29 6.19 18.33
CA LEU A 142 -3.34 5.04 17.43
C LEU A 142 -4.19 5.40 16.21
N THR A 143 -3.66 5.16 15.03
CA THR A 143 -4.41 5.26 13.78
C THR A 143 -4.41 3.90 13.12
N ASP A 144 -5.60 3.35 12.89
CA ASP A 144 -5.81 2.09 12.18
C ASP A 144 -6.63 2.36 10.93
N GLN A 145 -6.08 2.03 9.75
CA GLN A 145 -6.68 2.28 8.46
C GLN A 145 -6.74 1.01 7.64
N ILE A 146 -7.92 0.74 7.10
CA ILE A 146 -8.15 -0.37 6.18
C ILE A 146 -8.54 0.21 4.82
N PHE A 147 -7.74 -0.07 3.82
CA PHE A 147 -7.96 0.32 2.43
C PHE A 147 -8.34 -0.91 1.63
N ASN A 148 -9.51 -0.89 0.99
CA ASN A 148 -9.96 -1.93 0.06
C ASN A 148 -10.31 -1.27 -1.27
N ASN A 149 -9.53 -1.58 -2.30
CA ASN A 149 -9.72 -1.08 -3.65
C ASN A 149 -9.95 -2.26 -4.59
N CYS A 150 -10.99 -2.16 -5.40
CA CYS A 150 -11.29 -3.15 -6.44
C CYS A 150 -11.54 -2.42 -7.74
N THR A 151 -10.78 -2.77 -8.76
CA THR A 151 -10.96 -2.26 -10.13
C THR A 151 -11.36 -3.42 -11.04
N LEU A 152 -12.40 -3.22 -11.84
CA LEU A 152 -12.85 -4.14 -12.88
C LEU A 152 -12.77 -3.42 -14.22
N ASN A 153 -12.15 -4.06 -15.19
CA ASN A 153 -12.14 -3.67 -16.59
C ASN A 153 -12.61 -4.86 -17.44
N ALA A 154 -13.64 -4.66 -18.26
CA ALA A 154 -14.10 -5.67 -19.18
C ALA A 154 -14.28 -5.02 -20.57
N GLU A 155 -13.75 -5.69 -21.59
CA GLU A 155 -13.73 -5.21 -22.97
C GLU A 155 -14.19 -6.32 -23.91
N ILE A 156 -14.93 -5.95 -24.93
CA ILE A 156 -15.25 -6.82 -26.07
C ILE A 156 -14.94 -6.08 -27.37
N LEU A 157 -14.21 -6.76 -28.28
CA LEU A 157 -13.81 -6.23 -29.58
C LEU A 157 -14.17 -7.21 -30.68
N ALA A 158 -14.79 -6.70 -31.74
CA ALA A 158 -14.90 -7.39 -33.02
C ALA A 158 -13.84 -6.86 -33.97
N LEU A 159 -13.02 -7.75 -34.51
CA LEU A 159 -11.88 -7.45 -35.37
C LEU A 159 -12.16 -8.05 -36.74
N TYR A 160 -12.30 -7.21 -37.76
CA TYR A 160 -12.51 -7.61 -39.13
C TYR A 160 -11.31 -7.23 -39.99
N ASN A 161 -10.81 -8.17 -40.79
CA ASN A 161 -9.70 -7.98 -41.72
C ASN A 161 -9.96 -8.70 -43.03
N ASN A 162 -9.95 -7.97 -44.13
CA ASN A 162 -10.14 -8.55 -45.45
C ASN A 162 -9.42 -7.72 -46.52
N SER A 163 -9.02 -8.41 -47.62
CA SER A 163 -8.37 -7.81 -48.77
C SER A 163 -9.20 -8.06 -50.03
N TRP A 164 -9.50 -7.00 -50.77
CA TRP A 164 -10.21 -7.05 -52.06
C TRP A 164 -9.38 -6.37 -53.13
N GLY A 165 -8.71 -7.15 -53.97
CA GLY A 165 -7.77 -6.63 -54.96
C GLY A 165 -6.65 -5.82 -54.32
N ASP A 166 -6.58 -4.53 -54.64
CA ASP A 166 -5.54 -3.60 -54.11
C ASP A 166 -5.98 -2.93 -52.79
N PHE A 167 -7.11 -3.28 -52.23
CA PHE A 167 -7.64 -2.68 -51.01
C PHE A 167 -7.58 -3.64 -49.82
N ASP A 168 -6.89 -3.21 -48.75
CA ASP A 168 -6.87 -3.87 -47.45
C ASP A 168 -7.76 -3.13 -46.48
N VAL A 169 -8.75 -3.81 -45.90
CA VAL A 169 -9.68 -3.22 -44.93
C VAL A 169 -9.49 -3.89 -43.57
N ASN A 170 -9.13 -3.06 -42.60
CA ASN A 170 -9.06 -3.45 -41.19
C ASN A 170 -10.10 -2.62 -40.41
N ALA A 171 -11.08 -3.26 -39.81
CA ALA A 171 -12.11 -2.60 -39.01
C ALA A 171 -12.14 -3.19 -37.59
N THR A 172 -12.28 -2.33 -36.60
CA THR A 172 -12.44 -2.73 -35.20
C THR A 172 -13.64 -2.01 -34.63
N ALA A 173 -14.53 -2.78 -33.98
CA ALA A 173 -15.64 -2.24 -33.20
C ALA A 173 -15.70 -2.92 -31.84
N GLY A 174 -16.07 -2.19 -30.80
CA GLY A 174 -16.17 -2.78 -29.48
C GLY A 174 -16.68 -1.85 -28.42
N GLY A 175 -16.69 -2.36 -27.19
CA GLY A 175 -17.11 -1.63 -26.01
C GLY A 175 -16.30 -2.05 -24.80
N ASN A 176 -16.24 -1.15 -23.81
CA ASN A 176 -15.50 -1.34 -22.57
C ASN A 176 -16.36 -0.89 -21.39
N ILE A 177 -16.24 -1.62 -20.29
CA ILE A 177 -16.80 -1.26 -18.98
C ILE A 177 -15.64 -1.16 -18.01
N PHE A 178 -15.51 0.00 -17.37
CA PHE A 178 -14.54 0.23 -16.31
C PHE A 178 -15.24 0.63 -15.02
N LYS A 179 -14.96 -0.11 -13.93
CA LYS A 179 -15.56 0.13 -12.63
C LYS A 179 -14.49 0.14 -11.55
N VAL A 180 -14.54 1.16 -10.69
CA VAL A 180 -13.68 1.29 -9.52
C VAL A 180 -14.53 1.35 -8.27
N ASN A 181 -14.16 0.58 -7.26
CA ASN A 181 -14.76 0.62 -5.93
C ASN A 181 -13.63 0.77 -4.90
N ASN A 182 -13.64 1.90 -4.20
CA ASN A 182 -12.67 2.21 -3.16
C ASN A 182 -13.40 2.38 -1.83
N LYS A 183 -12.95 1.64 -0.81
CA LYS A 183 -13.45 1.77 0.55
C LYS A 183 -12.28 1.97 1.51
N THR A 184 -12.33 3.05 2.27
CA THR A 184 -11.38 3.31 3.36
C THR A 184 -12.13 3.37 4.67
N THR A 185 -11.65 2.63 5.67
CA THR A 185 -12.12 2.72 7.06
C THR A 185 -10.97 3.23 7.89
N THR A 186 -11.19 4.26 8.69
CA THR A 186 -10.17 4.85 9.57
C THR A 186 -10.72 4.88 10.99
N ASN A 187 -9.97 4.29 11.91
CA ASN A 187 -10.20 4.39 13.35
C ASN A 187 -9.05 5.19 13.95
N VAL A 188 -9.36 6.18 14.76
CA VAL A 188 -8.37 7.01 15.45
C VAL A 188 -8.67 6.96 16.95
N GLY A 189 -7.71 6.43 17.72
CA GLY A 189 -7.72 6.47 19.18
C GLY A 189 -6.82 7.60 19.66
N LEU A 190 -7.35 8.44 20.53
CA LEU A 190 -6.62 9.51 21.20
C LEU A 190 -6.67 9.27 22.71
N ASN A 191 -5.75 9.90 23.46
CA ASN A 191 -5.72 9.80 24.92
C ASN A 191 -5.55 8.36 25.42
N GLN A 192 -4.41 7.76 25.08
CA GLN A 192 -4.01 6.43 25.52
C GLN A 192 -4.13 6.29 27.06
N GLN A 193 -4.88 5.30 27.54
CA GLN A 193 -5.10 5.07 28.97
C GLN A 193 -3.89 4.40 29.62
N MET A 194 -3.46 3.27 29.08
CA MET A 194 -2.32 2.50 29.56
C MET A 194 -1.16 2.60 28.58
N ASN A 195 0.01 2.96 29.06
CA ASN A 195 1.20 3.13 28.23
C ASN A 195 1.61 1.79 27.56
N GLY A 196 2.01 1.86 26.27
CA GLY A 196 2.54 0.73 25.51
C GLY A 196 1.52 -0.29 25.00
N ILE A 197 0.24 -0.13 25.27
CA ILE A 197 -0.80 -1.03 24.75
C ILE A 197 -1.35 -0.51 23.41
N GLN A 198 -1.01 -1.22 22.33
CA GLN A 198 -1.44 -0.92 20.95
C GLN A 198 -2.77 -1.62 20.66
N ASN A 199 -3.84 -1.13 21.24
CA ASN A 199 -5.20 -1.62 20.99
C ASN A 199 -6.18 -0.45 21.07
N ILE A 200 -7.06 -0.32 20.07
CA ILE A 200 -8.02 0.80 19.99
C ILE A 200 -8.90 0.94 21.26
N MET A 201 -9.16 -0.15 21.96
CA MET A 201 -9.90 -0.12 23.22
C MET A 201 -9.16 0.54 24.39
N ASN A 202 -7.86 0.82 24.21
CA ASN A 202 -7.02 1.52 25.18
C ASN A 202 -7.07 3.06 25.03
N TYR A 203 -7.99 3.55 24.23
CA TYR A 203 -8.12 4.98 23.93
C TYR A 203 -9.54 5.48 24.29
N LEU A 204 -9.63 6.77 24.59
CA LEU A 204 -10.91 7.46 24.84
C LEU A 204 -11.40 8.15 23.57
#